data_a978a372ad0bbbbe72bc41018ee9609c
#
_entry.id   a978a372ad0bbbbe72bc41018ee9609c
#
_cell.length_a   1.000
_cell.length_b   1.000
_cell.length_c   1.000
_cell.angle_alpha   90.00
_cell.angle_beta   90.00
_cell.angle_gamma   90.00
#
_symmetry.space_group_name_H-M   'P 1'
#
loop_
_entity.id
_entity.type
_entity.pdbx_description
1 polymer ?
#
loop_
_entity_poly.entity_id
_entity_poly.type
_entity_poly.pdbx_seq_one_letter_code
_entity_poly.pdbx_strand_id
1 'polypeptide(L)'
;MKLHPSIRAYFDADGATPLAAFAPDAVVAAEGHRHIGHAAIDTWWRDVNVKYQAVAEPLEVNDEDDAHEVRAKVTGQFPGSPITLTFAFQMKEDRIATLRIGS
;
A
#
# COMPACT_ATOMS: atom_id res chain seq x y z
N MET A 1 -9.92 7.83 12.62
CA MET A 1 -9.04 6.68 12.36
C MET A 1 -7.59 7.11 12.44
N LYS A 2 -6.82 6.34 13.19
CA LYS A 2 -5.42 6.72 13.43
C LYS A 2 -4.50 5.67 12.79
N LEU A 3 -3.75 6.09 11.78
CA LEU A 3 -2.82 5.23 11.07
C LEU A 3 -1.38 5.49 11.53
N HIS A 4 -0.55 4.43 11.52
CA HIS A 4 0.89 4.60 11.72
C HIS A 4 1.41 5.62 10.70
N PRO A 5 2.36 6.51 11.08
CA PRO A 5 2.83 7.56 10.16
C PRO A 5 3.30 7.07 8.79
N SER A 6 4.00 5.94 8.72
CA SER A 6 4.43 5.39 7.43
C SER A 6 3.26 4.88 6.60
N ILE A 7 2.24 4.30 7.24
CA ILE A 7 1.03 3.85 6.56
C ILE A 7 0.24 5.07 6.08
N ARG A 8 0.17 6.11 6.89
CA ARG A 8 -0.47 7.37 6.50
C ARG A 8 0.22 7.95 5.26
N ALA A 9 1.56 7.96 5.26
CA ALA A 9 2.32 8.45 4.12
C ALA A 9 2.02 7.64 2.85
N TYR A 10 1.83 6.33 2.99
CA TYR A 10 1.47 5.48 1.87
C TYR A 10 0.13 5.92 1.24
N PHE A 11 -0.90 6.09 2.07
CA PHE A 11 -2.23 6.44 1.57
C PHE A 11 -2.34 7.89 1.13
N ASP A 12 -1.54 8.79 1.71
CA ASP A 12 -1.56 10.21 1.36
C ASP A 12 -0.70 10.52 0.13
N ALA A 13 0.08 9.57 -0.36
CA ALA A 13 0.99 9.79 -1.49
C ALA A 13 0.19 10.14 -2.75
N ASP A 14 0.63 11.19 -3.45
CA ASP A 14 -0.02 11.67 -4.65
C ASP A 14 1.03 11.79 -5.76
N GLY A 15 1.01 10.83 -6.67
CA GLY A 15 1.91 10.80 -7.83
C GLY A 15 3.27 10.18 -7.56
N ALA A 16 4.01 10.69 -6.57
CA ALA A 16 5.33 10.18 -6.27
C ALA A 16 5.28 8.95 -5.36
N THR A 17 6.15 7.97 -5.62
CA THR A 17 6.25 6.77 -4.80
C THR A 17 6.71 7.13 -3.39
N PRO A 18 5.98 6.70 -2.33
CA PRO A 18 6.34 7.05 -0.96
C PRO A 18 7.48 6.14 -0.45
N LEU A 19 8.65 6.20 -1.09
CA LEU A 19 9.77 5.29 -0.77
C LEU A 19 10.27 5.43 0.65
N ALA A 20 10.23 6.63 1.23
CA ALA A 20 10.69 6.85 2.59
C ALA A 20 9.84 6.09 3.62
N ALA A 21 8.61 5.72 3.27
CA ALA A 21 7.74 4.94 4.15
C ALA A 21 8.09 3.46 4.16
N PHE A 22 8.87 3.00 3.18
CA PHE A 22 9.25 1.59 3.06
C PHE A 22 10.67 1.34 3.54
N ALA A 23 10.88 0.19 4.20
CA ALA A 23 12.23 -0.27 4.51
C ALA A 23 12.99 -0.52 3.20
N PRO A 24 14.34 -0.41 3.20
CA PRO A 24 15.12 -0.60 1.97
C PRO A 24 14.92 -1.95 1.30
N ASP A 25 14.62 -2.99 2.08
CA ASP A 25 14.40 -4.35 1.60
C ASP A 25 12.93 -4.75 1.66
N ALA A 26 12.02 -3.77 1.67
CA ALA A 26 10.59 -4.03 1.77
C ALA A 26 10.09 -4.88 0.60
N VAL A 27 9.01 -5.61 0.86
CA VAL A 27 8.35 -6.46 -0.14
C VAL A 27 6.90 -6.03 -0.28
N VAL A 28 6.47 -5.81 -1.51
CA VAL A 28 5.06 -5.57 -1.83
C VAL A 28 4.55 -6.78 -2.61
N ALA A 29 3.49 -7.40 -2.12
CA ALA A 29 2.82 -8.51 -2.80
C ALA A 29 1.44 -8.05 -3.26
N ALA A 30 1.25 -7.99 -4.57
CA ALA A 30 0.01 -7.54 -5.18
C ALA A 30 -0.21 -8.25 -6.51
N GLU A 31 -1.45 -8.62 -6.79
CA GLU A 31 -1.85 -9.26 -8.05
C GLU A 31 -1.01 -10.51 -8.39
N GLY A 32 -0.63 -11.28 -7.37
CA GLY A 32 0.14 -12.51 -7.57
C GLY A 32 1.63 -12.29 -7.83
N HIS A 33 2.11 -11.05 -7.73
CA HIS A 33 3.51 -10.71 -7.94
C HIS A 33 4.14 -10.12 -6.68
N ARG A 34 5.45 -10.30 -6.54
CA ARG A 34 6.22 -9.75 -5.43
C ARG A 34 7.23 -8.75 -5.96
N HIS A 35 7.25 -7.58 -5.33
CA HIS A 35 8.17 -6.50 -5.70
C HIS A 35 9.09 -6.26 -4.50
N ILE A 36 10.37 -6.54 -4.67
CA ILE A 36 11.35 -6.53 -3.58
C ILE A 36 12.31 -5.36 -3.72
N GLY A 37 12.39 -4.52 -2.68
CA GLY A 37 13.29 -3.37 -2.64
C GLY A 37 12.71 -2.12 -3.28
N HIS A 38 13.36 -0.98 -3.02
CA HIS A 38 12.84 0.32 -3.44
C HIS A 38 12.69 0.46 -4.96
N ALA A 39 13.65 -0.05 -5.73
CA ALA A 39 13.58 0.08 -7.20
C ALA A 39 12.38 -0.67 -7.77
N ALA A 40 12.15 -1.90 -7.31
CA ALA A 40 11.02 -2.70 -7.77
C ALA A 40 9.68 -2.10 -7.30
N ILE A 41 9.64 -1.61 -6.07
CA ILE A 41 8.44 -0.98 -5.52
C ILE A 41 8.10 0.30 -6.29
N ASP A 42 9.11 1.09 -6.63
CA ASP A 42 8.92 2.31 -7.41
C ASP A 42 8.33 2.00 -8.78
N THR A 43 8.87 0.98 -9.46
CA THR A 43 8.36 0.56 -10.76
C THR A 43 6.91 0.09 -10.65
N TRP A 44 6.61 -0.74 -9.65
CA TRP A 44 5.25 -1.22 -9.41
C TRP A 44 4.28 -0.05 -9.17
N TRP A 45 4.68 0.88 -8.31
CA TRP A 45 3.84 2.03 -7.97
C TRP A 45 3.49 2.86 -9.20
N ARG A 46 4.50 3.17 -10.01
CA ARG A 46 4.30 3.96 -11.24
C ARG A 46 3.40 3.23 -12.23
N ASP A 47 3.62 1.94 -12.44
CA ASP A 47 2.83 1.13 -13.37
C ASP A 47 1.37 1.08 -12.95
N VAL A 48 1.10 0.87 -11.67
CA VAL A 48 -0.25 0.81 -11.13
C VAL A 48 -0.96 2.16 -11.27
N ASN A 49 -0.25 3.26 -10.99
CA ASN A 49 -0.83 4.59 -11.11
C ASN A 49 -1.15 4.97 -12.55
N VAL A 50 -0.27 4.62 -13.49
CA VAL A 50 -0.52 4.88 -14.91
C VAL A 50 -1.69 4.04 -15.41
N LYS A 51 -1.71 2.75 -15.04
CA LYS A 51 -2.71 1.81 -15.53
C LYS A 51 -4.10 2.05 -14.96
N TYR A 52 -4.21 2.28 -13.65
CA TYR A 52 -5.51 2.33 -12.98
C TYR A 52 -5.91 3.73 -12.53
N GLN A 53 -4.96 4.62 -12.34
CA GLN A 53 -5.21 5.95 -11.78
C GLN A 53 -6.03 5.84 -10.50
N ALA A 54 -5.64 4.89 -9.64
CA ALA A 54 -6.42 4.51 -8.49
C ALA A 54 -6.21 5.45 -7.30
N VAL A 55 -7.28 5.65 -6.55
CA VAL A 55 -7.26 6.37 -5.29
C VAL A 55 -7.77 5.43 -4.21
N ALA A 56 -7.00 5.27 -3.14
CA ALA A 56 -7.37 4.41 -2.03
C ALA A 56 -7.75 5.28 -0.82
N GLU A 57 -8.95 5.03 -0.29
CA GLU A 57 -9.47 5.72 0.89
C GLU A 57 -9.57 4.74 2.05
N PRO A 58 -8.75 4.89 3.10
CA PRO A 58 -8.84 4.01 4.26
C PRO A 58 -10.21 4.11 4.93
N LEU A 59 -10.81 2.97 5.23
CA LEU A 59 -12.12 2.89 5.88
C LEU A 59 -12.02 2.42 7.32
N GLU A 60 -11.14 1.46 7.59
CA GLU A 60 -10.94 0.95 8.95
C GLU A 60 -9.56 0.34 9.08
N VAL A 61 -9.07 0.26 10.30
CA VAL A 61 -7.76 -0.32 10.60
C VAL A 61 -7.85 -1.24 11.80
N ASN A 62 -7.19 -2.39 11.71
CA ASN A 62 -7.00 -3.30 12.82
C ASN A 62 -5.50 -3.40 13.09
N ASP A 63 -5.09 -2.98 14.27
CA ASP A 63 -3.69 -2.99 14.68
C ASP A 63 -3.43 -4.14 15.64
N GLU A 64 -2.36 -4.90 15.38
CA GLU A 64 -1.93 -5.97 16.26
C GLU A 64 -0.41 -6.01 16.25
N ASP A 65 0.21 -5.49 17.31
CA ASP A 65 1.66 -5.35 17.43
C ASP A 65 2.23 -4.59 16.23
N ASP A 66 3.10 -5.22 15.44
CA ASP A 66 3.71 -4.61 14.25
C ASP A 66 2.92 -4.88 12.98
N ALA A 67 1.80 -5.56 13.08
CA ALA A 67 0.93 -5.86 11.95
C ALA A 67 -0.27 -4.91 11.95
N HIS A 68 -0.53 -4.30 10.80
CA HIS A 68 -1.65 -3.37 10.64
C HIS A 68 -2.43 -3.74 9.40
N GLU A 69 -3.70 -4.00 9.56
CA GLU A 69 -4.57 -4.37 8.45
C GLU A 69 -5.54 -3.23 8.18
N VAL A 70 -5.43 -2.64 7.01
CA VAL A 70 -6.26 -1.50 6.62
C VAL A 70 -7.18 -1.91 5.49
N ARG A 71 -8.48 -1.75 5.71
CA ARG A 71 -9.45 -1.91 4.63
C ARG A 71 -9.66 -0.56 3.99
N ALA A 72 -9.55 -0.51 2.68
CA ALA A 72 -9.65 0.73 1.94
C ALA A 72 -10.54 0.58 0.71
N LYS A 73 -11.28 1.65 0.41
CA LYS A 73 -12.07 1.73 -0.81
C LYS A 73 -11.15 2.22 -1.92
N VAL A 74 -11.01 1.43 -2.96
CA VAL A 74 -10.15 1.75 -4.10
C VAL A 74 -11.03 2.10 -5.29
N THR A 75 -10.85 3.31 -5.81
CA THR A 75 -11.58 3.82 -6.96
C THR A 75 -10.57 4.10 -8.06
N GLY A 76 -10.84 3.64 -9.28
CA GLY A 76 -9.92 3.85 -10.38
C GLY A 76 -10.49 3.40 -11.70
N GLN A 77 -9.63 3.36 -12.72
CA GLN A 77 -10.03 2.97 -14.08
C GLN A 77 -9.81 1.47 -14.28
N PHE A 78 -10.70 0.68 -13.68
CA PHE A 78 -10.69 -0.76 -13.82
C PHE A 78 -12.12 -1.30 -13.68
N PRO A 79 -12.41 -2.49 -14.26
CA PRO A 79 -13.72 -3.11 -14.11
C PRO A 79 -14.02 -3.42 -12.64
N GLY A 80 -15.23 -3.11 -12.21
CA GLY A 80 -15.63 -3.34 -10.82
C GLY A 80 -15.34 -2.20 -9.86
N SER A 81 -14.70 -1.11 -10.33
CA SER A 81 -14.46 0.07 -9.49
C SER A 81 -15.78 0.70 -9.04
N PRO A 82 -15.91 1.15 -7.76
CA PRO A 82 -14.92 0.99 -6.69
C PRO A 82 -14.99 -0.39 -6.04
N ILE A 83 -13.87 -0.83 -5.49
CA ILE A 83 -13.82 -2.07 -4.70
C ILE A 83 -13.15 -1.81 -3.36
N THR A 84 -13.43 -2.69 -2.40
CA THR A 84 -12.76 -2.62 -1.10
C THR A 84 -11.66 -3.66 -1.06
N LEU A 85 -10.44 -3.23 -0.76
CA LEU A 85 -9.29 -4.12 -0.65
C LEU A 85 -8.73 -4.06 0.77
N THR A 86 -8.04 -5.13 1.15
CA THR A 86 -7.31 -5.21 2.41
C THR A 86 -5.84 -4.98 2.14
N PHE A 87 -5.27 -4.01 2.85
CA PHE A 87 -3.86 -3.67 2.79
C PHE A 87 -3.23 -4.14 4.10
N ALA A 88 -2.50 -5.25 4.06
CA ALA A 88 -1.87 -5.81 5.25
C ALA A 88 -0.41 -5.36 5.32
N PHE A 89 -0.10 -4.54 6.32
CA PHE A 89 1.22 -3.98 6.53
C PHE A 89 1.93 -4.69 7.68
N GLN A 90 3.20 -5.03 7.47
CA GLN A 90 4.10 -5.49 8.53
C GLN A 90 5.16 -4.41 8.70
N MET A 91 5.31 -3.92 9.93
CA MET A 91 6.23 -2.82 10.21
C MET A 91 7.54 -3.32 10.78
N LYS A 92 8.62 -2.61 10.51
CA LYS A 92 9.94 -2.85 11.10
C LYS A 92 10.65 -1.51 11.22
N GLU A 93 11.03 -1.15 12.45
CA GLU A 93 11.72 0.11 12.73
C GLU A 93 10.98 1.32 12.16
N ASP A 94 9.66 1.33 12.39
CA ASP A 94 8.76 2.41 11.97
C ASP A 94 8.62 2.58 10.45
N ARG A 95 9.04 1.59 9.67
CA ARG A 95 8.87 1.57 8.22
C ARG A 95 8.10 0.33 7.80
N ILE A 96 7.53 0.39 6.61
CA ILE A 96 6.81 -0.76 6.05
C ILE A 96 7.83 -1.79 5.58
N ALA A 97 7.82 -2.97 6.21
CA ALA A 97 8.67 -4.08 5.81
C ALA A 97 7.99 -4.94 4.75
N THR A 98 6.68 -5.13 4.88
CA THR A 98 5.89 -5.92 3.94
C THR A 98 4.52 -5.29 3.76
N LEU A 99 4.06 -5.26 2.52
CA LEU A 99 2.69 -4.87 2.20
C LEU A 99 2.08 -5.94 1.32
N ARG A 100 0.93 -6.47 1.74
CA ARG A 100 0.15 -7.40 0.92
C ARG A 100 -1.19 -6.76 0.62
N ILE A 101 -1.57 -6.76 -0.65
CA ILE A 101 -2.83 -6.17 -1.10
C ILE A 101 -3.71 -7.27 -1.67
N GLY A 102 -4.92 -7.39 -1.17
CA GLY A 102 -5.87 -8.39 -1.60
C GLY A 102 -7.31 -8.04 -1.24
N SER A 103 -8.21 -8.88 -1.65
CA SER A 103 -9.64 -8.70 -1.35
C SER A 103 -10.04 -9.30 0.00
#